data_ebbcce67bb7e34788d1c0850a499bba9
#
_entry.id   ebbcce67bb7e34788d1c0850a499bba9
#
_cell.length_a   1.000
_cell.length_b   1.000
_cell.length_c   1.000
_cell.angle_alpha   90.00
_cell.angle_beta   90.00
_cell.angle_gamma   90.00
#
_symmetry.space_group_name_H-M   'P 1'
#
loop_
_entity.id
_entity.type
_entity.pdbx_description
1 polymer ?
#
loop_
_entity_poly.entity_id
_entity_poly.type
_entity_poly.pdbx_seq_one_letter_code
_entity_poly.pdbx_strand_id
1 'polypeptide(L)'
;MSSHLRKKLVIVGIGGASCSGKTLLAKHIRNALPAGATIIHQDDLCHPEEKVPYSSRYPDLQDWDDPDTCIEWPKFRSLLHEIRQSGNLPSHASHDHLNKEVKVEVKAGVFERWKVELEKLSKEQTGQGVELVWFIVDGFVLYYDDVLRSRREERQVYVLQPGGVWVDPPQYFDKIVWPGYLKAHDHVFDGVETGPLKEEWSRRLILLTPDEGEEGMTTAFDKSCEAIVEGCRNGAGSFIPTTS
;
A
#
# COMPACT_ATOMS: atom_id res chain seq x y z
N MET A 1 34.76 10.31 16.38
CA MET A 1 33.50 10.41 17.13
C MET A 1 32.38 9.96 16.17
N SER A 2 31.78 8.82 16.39
CA SER A 2 30.65 8.35 15.56
C SER A 2 29.46 9.25 15.92
N SER A 3 29.12 10.19 15.05
CA SER A 3 27.91 10.99 15.21
C SER A 3 26.71 10.01 15.05
N HIS A 4 25.98 9.76 16.13
CA HIS A 4 24.74 9.01 16.05
C HIS A 4 23.77 9.78 15.15
N LEU A 5 23.47 9.21 13.98
CA LEU A 5 22.45 9.74 13.08
C LEU A 5 21.08 9.66 13.76
N ARG A 6 20.30 10.72 13.66
CA ARG A 6 18.90 10.70 14.11
C ARG A 6 18.06 9.95 13.10
N LYS A 7 17.35 8.94 13.53
CA LYS A 7 16.46 8.17 12.66
C LYS A 7 15.18 8.94 12.36
N LYS A 8 14.85 9.06 11.08
CA LYS A 8 13.61 9.66 10.58
C LYS A 8 12.81 8.62 9.82
N LEU A 9 11.65 8.29 10.35
CA LEU A 9 10.72 7.33 9.75
C LEU A 9 9.95 7.99 8.61
N VAL A 10 9.96 7.35 7.45
CA VAL A 10 9.13 7.68 6.29
C VAL A 10 8.21 6.49 5.99
N ILE A 11 6.91 6.71 6.07
CA ILE A 11 5.91 5.70 5.72
C ILE A 11 5.25 6.13 4.41
N VAL A 12 5.34 5.28 3.40
CA VAL A 12 4.68 5.46 2.10
C VAL A 12 3.43 4.60 2.08
N GLY A 13 2.26 5.22 1.96
CA GLY A 13 0.99 4.51 1.77
C GLY A 13 0.72 4.27 0.29
N ILE A 14 0.42 3.04 -0.10
CA ILE A 14 0.01 2.67 -1.45
C ILE A 14 -1.34 1.97 -1.36
N GLY A 15 -2.37 2.69 -1.75
CA GLY A 15 -3.73 2.18 -1.69
C GLY A 15 -4.32 1.92 -3.07
N GLY A 16 -5.36 1.11 -3.09
CA GLY A 16 -6.09 0.77 -4.30
C GLY A 16 -6.90 -0.50 -4.11
N ALA A 17 -7.98 -0.66 -4.85
CA ALA A 17 -8.79 -1.85 -4.77
C ALA A 17 -7.96 -3.13 -5.02
N SER A 18 -8.50 -4.26 -4.66
CA SER A 18 -7.86 -5.54 -4.92
C SER A 18 -7.50 -5.66 -6.41
N CYS A 19 -6.32 -6.20 -6.72
CA CYS A 19 -5.79 -6.33 -8.08
C CYS A 19 -5.41 -5.03 -8.82
N SER A 20 -5.36 -3.87 -8.16
CA SER A 20 -4.92 -2.60 -8.77
C SER A 20 -3.42 -2.55 -9.13
N GLY A 21 -2.64 -3.53 -8.74
CA GLY A 21 -1.18 -3.51 -8.92
C GLY A 21 -0.42 -2.82 -7.78
N LYS A 22 -1.10 -2.40 -6.69
CA LYS A 22 -0.49 -1.72 -5.53
C LYS A 22 0.70 -2.47 -4.93
N THR A 23 0.56 -3.78 -4.70
CA THR A 23 1.62 -4.62 -4.14
C THR A 23 2.84 -4.71 -5.06
N LEU A 24 2.61 -4.79 -6.37
CA LEU A 24 3.69 -4.80 -7.35
C LEU A 24 4.41 -3.44 -7.39
N LEU A 25 3.66 -2.34 -7.38
CA LEU A 25 4.21 -0.99 -7.26
C LEU A 25 5.03 -0.83 -5.96
N ALA A 26 4.52 -1.33 -4.82
CA ALA A 26 5.23 -1.34 -3.55
C ALA A 26 6.58 -2.08 -3.64
N LYS A 27 6.61 -3.23 -4.32
CA LYS A 27 7.83 -4.00 -4.56
C LYS A 27 8.83 -3.26 -5.44
N HIS A 28 8.38 -2.60 -6.50
CA HIS A 28 9.26 -1.77 -7.33
C HIS A 28 9.86 -0.59 -6.56
N ILE A 29 9.04 0.12 -5.79
CA ILE A 29 9.53 1.22 -4.94
C ILE A 29 10.53 0.72 -3.90
N ARG A 30 10.23 -0.40 -3.20
CA ARG A 30 11.15 -1.03 -2.24
C ARG A 30 12.51 -1.33 -2.88
N ASN A 31 12.50 -1.88 -4.10
CA ASN A 31 13.72 -2.28 -4.80
C ASN A 31 14.55 -1.08 -5.29
N ALA A 32 13.95 0.09 -5.44
CA ALA A 32 14.65 1.33 -5.79
C ALA A 32 15.17 2.09 -4.56
N LEU A 33 14.60 1.85 -3.36
CA LEU A 33 14.99 2.53 -2.13
C LEU A 33 16.34 2.01 -1.61
N PRO A 34 17.25 2.89 -1.17
CA PRO A 34 18.52 2.49 -0.56
C PRO A 34 18.26 1.79 0.79
N ALA A 35 19.08 0.79 1.11
CA ALA A 35 19.02 -0.01 2.35
C ALA A 35 17.75 -0.84 2.55
N GLY A 36 16.90 -0.94 1.53
CA GLY A 36 15.67 -1.72 1.57
C GLY A 36 14.57 -1.10 2.44
N ALA A 37 13.35 -1.11 1.93
CA ALA A 37 12.16 -0.76 2.71
C ALA A 37 11.46 -2.03 3.20
N THR A 38 10.78 -1.94 4.33
CA THR A 38 9.88 -3.00 4.80
C THR A 38 8.49 -2.74 4.24
N ILE A 39 7.90 -3.75 3.57
CA ILE A 39 6.50 -3.68 3.12
C ILE A 39 5.62 -4.32 4.18
N ILE A 40 4.51 -3.66 4.49
CA ILE A 40 3.44 -4.12 5.35
C ILE A 40 2.20 -4.27 4.47
N HIS A 41 1.71 -5.49 4.36
CA HIS A 41 0.50 -5.77 3.60
C HIS A 41 -0.71 -5.70 4.53
N GLN A 42 -1.69 -4.86 4.22
CA GLN A 42 -2.92 -4.78 5.00
C GLN A 42 -3.69 -6.10 4.98
N ASP A 43 -3.59 -6.85 3.90
CA ASP A 43 -4.21 -8.17 3.74
C ASP A 43 -3.74 -9.17 4.82
N ASP A 44 -2.51 -9.02 5.35
CA ASP A 44 -1.99 -9.84 6.45
C ASP A 44 -2.71 -9.60 7.79
N LEU A 45 -3.54 -8.57 7.85
CA LEU A 45 -4.29 -8.15 9.04
C LEU A 45 -5.80 -8.30 8.86
N CYS A 46 -6.23 -9.06 7.86
CA CYS A 46 -7.62 -9.49 7.74
C CYS A 46 -7.99 -10.44 8.88
N HIS A 47 -9.27 -10.43 9.24
CA HIS A 47 -9.81 -11.41 10.16
C HIS A 47 -9.69 -12.83 9.57
N PRO A 48 -9.54 -13.88 10.41
CA PRO A 48 -9.64 -15.26 9.96
C PRO A 48 -11.04 -15.52 9.40
N GLU A 49 -11.16 -16.45 8.45
CA GLU A 49 -12.36 -16.73 7.67
C GLU A 49 -13.63 -16.88 8.52
N GLU A 50 -13.52 -17.59 9.64
CA GLU A 50 -14.65 -17.83 10.54
C GLU A 50 -15.19 -16.59 11.26
N LYS A 51 -14.45 -15.46 11.20
CA LYS A 51 -14.86 -14.18 11.78
C LYS A 51 -15.34 -13.17 10.75
N VAL A 52 -15.15 -13.45 9.46
CA VAL A 52 -15.63 -12.56 8.39
C VAL A 52 -17.15 -12.73 8.26
N PRO A 53 -17.94 -11.67 8.44
CA PRO A 53 -19.39 -11.77 8.38
C PRO A 53 -19.88 -12.03 6.96
N TYR A 54 -21.08 -12.58 6.86
CA TYR A 54 -21.79 -12.62 5.58
C TYR A 54 -22.42 -11.25 5.28
N SER A 55 -22.46 -10.90 4.00
CA SER A 55 -23.05 -9.65 3.56
C SER A 55 -24.53 -9.56 3.91
N SER A 56 -24.94 -8.44 4.49
CA SER A 56 -26.36 -8.20 4.81
C SER A 56 -27.26 -8.17 3.58
N ARG A 57 -26.71 -7.80 2.43
CA ARG A 57 -27.41 -7.75 1.13
C ARG A 57 -27.37 -9.07 0.37
N TYR A 58 -26.32 -9.86 0.57
CA TYR A 58 -26.09 -11.15 -0.08
C TYR A 58 -25.70 -12.22 0.96
N PRO A 59 -26.70 -12.82 1.66
CA PRO A 59 -26.44 -13.68 2.81
C PRO A 59 -25.62 -14.94 2.53
N ASP A 60 -25.47 -15.32 1.28
CA ASP A 60 -24.65 -16.47 0.86
C ASP A 60 -23.19 -16.10 0.57
N LEU A 61 -22.82 -14.80 0.65
CA LEU A 61 -21.48 -14.30 0.37
C LEU A 61 -20.84 -13.70 1.62
N GLN A 62 -19.66 -14.18 2.01
CA GLN A 62 -18.85 -13.52 3.02
C GLN A 62 -18.33 -12.17 2.51
N ASP A 63 -18.33 -11.15 3.37
CA ASP A 63 -17.93 -9.80 3.03
C ASP A 63 -16.50 -9.52 3.47
N TRP A 64 -15.55 -9.90 2.62
CA TRP A 64 -14.11 -9.70 2.83
C TRP A 64 -13.64 -8.27 2.54
N ASP A 65 -14.51 -7.43 2.00
CA ASP A 65 -14.16 -6.08 1.55
C ASP A 65 -14.94 -4.98 2.32
N ASP A 66 -15.79 -5.34 3.29
CA ASP A 66 -16.39 -4.35 4.20
C ASP A 66 -15.32 -3.77 5.13
N PRO A 67 -14.98 -2.47 5.01
CA PRO A 67 -13.91 -1.84 5.77
C PRO A 67 -14.12 -1.87 7.29
N ASP A 68 -15.36 -1.98 7.76
CA ASP A 68 -15.66 -2.05 9.20
C ASP A 68 -15.33 -3.41 9.80
N THR A 69 -15.35 -4.47 9.00
CA THR A 69 -15.33 -5.85 9.50
C THR A 69 -14.26 -6.75 8.90
N CYS A 70 -13.60 -6.36 7.81
CA CYS A 70 -12.60 -7.22 7.16
C CYS A 70 -11.21 -7.13 7.81
N ILE A 71 -10.84 -6.00 8.42
CA ILE A 71 -9.51 -5.75 8.98
C ILE A 71 -9.54 -5.75 10.52
N GLU A 72 -8.54 -6.37 11.14
CA GLU A 72 -8.25 -6.25 12.58
C GLU A 72 -7.67 -4.85 12.90
N TRP A 73 -8.50 -3.79 12.81
CA TRP A 73 -8.07 -2.40 12.97
C TRP A 73 -7.28 -2.11 14.25
N PRO A 74 -7.64 -2.65 15.42
CA PRO A 74 -6.85 -2.44 16.63
C PRO A 74 -5.42 -2.97 16.49
N LYS A 75 -5.25 -4.13 15.88
CA LYS A 75 -3.94 -4.76 15.63
C LYS A 75 -3.12 -3.96 14.60
N PHE A 76 -3.77 -3.49 13.53
CA PHE A 76 -3.12 -2.64 12.52
C PHE A 76 -2.65 -1.30 13.11
N ARG A 77 -3.48 -0.64 13.92
CA ARG A 77 -3.09 0.60 14.60
C ARG A 77 -1.95 0.39 15.59
N SER A 78 -1.98 -0.71 16.37
CA SER A 78 -0.90 -1.06 17.29
C SER A 78 0.42 -1.29 16.55
N LEU A 79 0.39 -2.04 15.44
CA LEU A 79 1.55 -2.27 14.58
C LEU A 79 2.17 -0.95 14.08
N LEU A 80 1.35 -0.07 13.52
CA LEU A 80 1.83 1.25 13.04
C LEU A 80 2.34 2.14 14.17
N HIS A 81 1.73 2.05 15.36
CA HIS A 81 2.19 2.78 16.54
C HIS A 81 3.59 2.30 16.97
N GLU A 82 3.80 0.99 17.09
CA GLU A 82 5.09 0.42 17.47
C GLU A 82 6.19 0.78 16.48
N ILE A 83 5.90 0.73 15.18
CA ILE A 83 6.82 1.17 14.12
C ILE A 83 7.20 2.64 14.29
N ARG A 84 6.24 3.51 14.61
CA ARG A 84 6.50 4.93 14.85
C ARG A 84 7.36 5.19 16.08
N GLN A 85 7.26 4.34 17.09
CA GLN A 85 8.04 4.48 18.31
C GLN A 85 9.45 3.89 18.18
N SER A 86 9.60 2.76 17.49
CA SER A 86 10.85 2.01 17.47
C SER A 86 11.62 2.12 16.15
N GLY A 87 10.96 2.42 15.05
CA GLY A 87 11.51 2.30 13.70
C GLY A 87 11.76 0.86 13.26
N ASN A 88 11.24 -0.12 13.99
CA ASN A 88 11.39 -1.53 13.68
C ASN A 88 10.03 -2.18 13.44
N LEU A 89 9.99 -3.21 12.57
CA LEU A 89 8.81 -4.04 12.42
C LEU A 89 8.75 -5.03 13.59
N PRO A 90 7.67 -5.02 14.40
CA PRO A 90 7.43 -6.10 15.38
C PRO A 90 7.30 -7.45 14.67
N SER A 91 7.30 -8.54 15.46
CA SER A 91 7.06 -9.88 14.91
C SER A 91 5.72 -9.89 14.15
N HIS A 92 5.81 -10.00 12.85
CA HIS A 92 4.69 -9.95 11.91
C HIS A 92 4.89 -11.02 10.85
N ALA A 93 3.87 -11.85 10.64
CA ALA A 93 3.89 -12.85 9.58
C ALA A 93 3.36 -12.23 8.29
N SER A 94 4.16 -12.23 7.22
CA SER A 94 3.69 -11.85 5.89
C SER A 94 3.43 -13.08 5.03
N HIS A 95 2.35 -13.06 4.29
CA HIS A 95 1.89 -14.13 3.41
C HIS A 95 2.10 -13.81 1.93
N ASP A 96 2.73 -12.67 1.60
CA ASP A 96 2.99 -12.24 0.22
C ASP A 96 3.71 -13.32 -0.63
N HIS A 97 4.59 -14.11 0.00
CA HIS A 97 5.31 -15.20 -0.65
C HIS A 97 4.40 -16.33 -1.18
N LEU A 98 3.14 -16.40 -0.73
CA LEU A 98 2.14 -17.37 -1.19
C LEU A 98 1.37 -16.90 -2.42
N ASN A 99 1.44 -15.61 -2.74
CA ASN A 99 0.76 -15.04 -3.90
C ASN A 99 1.54 -15.33 -5.20
N LYS A 100 0.84 -15.73 -6.26
CA LYS A 100 1.44 -15.81 -7.59
C LYS A 100 1.85 -14.40 -8.05
N GLU A 101 3.13 -14.22 -8.33
CA GLU A 101 3.62 -12.96 -8.88
C GLU A 101 3.23 -12.82 -10.35
N VAL A 102 2.44 -11.81 -10.66
CA VAL A 102 2.32 -11.28 -12.02
C VAL A 102 3.50 -10.34 -12.22
N LYS A 103 4.36 -10.65 -13.20
CA LYS A 103 5.52 -9.80 -13.51
C LYS A 103 5.12 -8.74 -14.51
N VAL A 104 4.93 -7.51 -14.05
CA VAL A 104 4.88 -6.32 -14.89
C VAL A 104 6.07 -5.47 -14.50
N GLU A 105 6.97 -5.27 -15.45
CA GLU A 105 8.22 -4.55 -15.21
C GLU A 105 8.03 -3.04 -15.28
N VAL A 106 8.98 -2.31 -14.72
CA VAL A 106 9.16 -0.87 -14.92
C VAL A 106 10.28 -0.70 -15.95
N LYS A 107 10.14 0.23 -16.89
CA LYS A 107 11.19 0.54 -17.88
C LYS A 107 12.53 0.78 -17.17
N ALA A 108 13.55 0.00 -17.56
CA ALA A 108 14.85 0.00 -16.91
C ALA A 108 15.46 1.39 -16.74
N GLY A 109 15.37 2.24 -17.76
CA GLY A 109 15.89 3.63 -17.69
C GLY A 109 15.20 4.50 -16.65
N VAL A 110 13.89 4.30 -16.42
CA VAL A 110 13.14 5.03 -15.41
C VAL A 110 13.48 4.48 -14.01
N PHE A 111 13.57 3.17 -13.87
CA PHE A 111 13.93 2.52 -12.62
C PHE A 111 15.32 2.97 -12.13
N GLU A 112 16.35 2.89 -12.98
CA GLU A 112 17.71 3.25 -12.61
C GLU A 112 17.85 4.74 -12.30
N ARG A 113 17.14 5.61 -13.02
CA ARG A 113 17.09 7.05 -12.70
C ARG A 113 16.60 7.29 -11.28
N TRP A 114 15.49 6.69 -10.88
CA TRP A 114 14.94 6.89 -9.55
C TRP A 114 15.79 6.24 -8.46
N LYS A 115 16.39 5.10 -8.73
CA LYS A 115 17.35 4.48 -7.80
C LYS A 115 18.50 5.43 -7.47
N VAL A 116 19.07 6.09 -8.48
CA VAL A 116 20.12 7.11 -8.27
C VAL A 116 19.62 8.32 -7.49
N GLU A 117 18.43 8.85 -7.82
CA GLU A 117 17.89 10.02 -7.11
C GLU A 117 17.52 9.69 -5.64
N LEU A 118 17.00 8.51 -5.36
CA LEU A 118 16.70 8.07 -4.00
C LEU A 118 17.97 7.82 -3.17
N GLU A 119 19.03 7.29 -3.79
CA GLU A 119 20.35 7.21 -3.14
C GLU A 119 20.92 8.59 -2.83
N LYS A 120 20.78 9.54 -3.75
CA LYS A 120 21.22 10.92 -3.56
C LYS A 120 20.47 11.57 -2.41
N LEU A 121 19.13 11.43 -2.37
CA LEU A 121 18.30 11.91 -1.27
C LEU A 121 18.80 11.35 0.08
N SER A 122 19.07 10.04 0.15
CA SER A 122 19.55 9.40 1.37
C SER A 122 20.91 9.96 1.82
N LYS A 123 21.84 10.20 0.88
CA LYS A 123 23.14 10.83 1.16
C LYS A 123 22.98 12.28 1.63
N GLU A 124 22.10 13.07 1.02
CA GLU A 124 21.77 14.43 1.43
C GLU A 124 21.28 14.46 2.89
N GLN A 125 20.34 13.56 3.26
CA GLN A 125 19.83 13.47 4.62
C GLN A 125 20.90 12.99 5.62
N THR A 126 21.73 12.01 5.24
CA THR A 126 22.86 11.55 6.06
C THR A 126 23.85 12.68 6.30
N GLY A 127 24.15 13.50 5.30
CA GLY A 127 24.98 14.70 5.44
C GLY A 127 24.42 15.73 6.43
N GLN A 128 23.12 15.71 6.68
CA GLN A 128 22.42 16.52 7.67
C GLN A 128 22.28 15.84 9.04
N GLY A 129 22.91 14.67 9.23
CA GLY A 129 22.84 13.90 10.46
C GLY A 129 21.54 13.08 10.63
N VAL A 130 20.86 12.77 9.53
CA VAL A 130 19.58 12.03 9.51
C VAL A 130 19.73 10.74 8.73
N GLU A 131 19.29 9.62 9.32
CA GLU A 131 19.12 8.33 8.69
C GLU A 131 17.64 8.13 8.37
N LEU A 132 17.30 7.89 7.09
CA LEU A 132 15.92 7.58 6.67
C LEU A 132 15.63 6.10 6.89
N VAL A 133 14.53 5.82 7.59
CA VAL A 133 13.98 4.46 7.81
C VAL A 133 12.69 4.35 7.03
N TRP A 134 12.61 3.38 6.12
CA TRP A 134 11.55 3.29 5.14
C TRP A 134 10.57 2.15 5.44
N PHE A 135 9.29 2.49 5.45
CA PHE A 135 8.20 1.52 5.43
C PHE A 135 7.25 1.84 4.28
N ILE A 136 6.73 0.80 3.65
CA ILE A 136 5.68 0.90 2.64
C ILE A 136 4.48 0.13 3.18
N VAL A 137 3.33 0.75 3.22
CA VAL A 137 2.07 0.11 3.60
C VAL A 137 1.23 0.01 2.35
N ASP A 138 0.94 -1.20 1.90
CA ASP A 138 -0.03 -1.41 0.84
C ASP A 138 -1.35 -1.94 1.40
N GLY A 139 -2.46 -1.48 0.83
CA GLY A 139 -3.78 -1.86 1.32
C GLY A 139 -4.89 -1.65 0.28
N PHE A 140 -5.93 -2.50 0.37
CA PHE A 140 -7.03 -2.46 -0.59
C PHE A 140 -8.10 -1.41 -0.26
N VAL A 141 -7.99 -0.73 0.84
CA VAL A 141 -8.96 0.24 1.33
C VAL A 141 -8.58 1.68 0.97
N LEU A 142 -7.84 1.94 -0.12
CA LEU A 142 -7.33 3.29 -0.37
C LEU A 142 -7.51 3.91 -1.78
N TYR A 143 -7.70 3.22 -2.94
CA TYR A 143 -7.92 3.91 -4.26
C TYR A 143 -8.47 3.00 -5.36
N TYR A 144 -9.22 3.56 -6.33
CA TYR A 144 -10.02 2.86 -7.35
C TYR A 144 -9.73 3.26 -8.80
N ASP A 145 -9.97 2.30 -9.73
CA ASP A 145 -9.97 2.45 -11.18
C ASP A 145 -10.86 1.37 -11.85
N ASP A 146 -11.56 1.69 -12.96
CA ASP A 146 -12.40 0.79 -13.76
C ASP A 146 -11.66 -0.46 -14.30
N VAL A 147 -10.37 -0.35 -14.54
CA VAL A 147 -9.49 -1.44 -15.00
C VAL A 147 -9.39 -2.59 -13.98
N LEU A 148 -9.67 -2.34 -12.70
CA LEU A 148 -9.49 -3.31 -11.63
C LEU A 148 -10.53 -4.41 -11.64
N ARG A 149 -11.70 -4.14 -12.19
CA ARG A 149 -12.79 -5.10 -12.29
C ARG A 149 -12.40 -6.32 -13.13
N SER A 150 -11.87 -6.11 -14.33
CA SER A 150 -11.45 -7.20 -15.20
C SER A 150 -10.29 -8.01 -14.60
N ARG A 151 -9.33 -7.34 -13.96
CA ARG A 151 -8.19 -7.99 -13.29
C ARG A 151 -8.61 -8.84 -12.10
N ARG A 152 -9.63 -8.42 -11.33
CA ARG A 152 -10.17 -9.21 -10.22
C ARG A 152 -10.88 -10.44 -10.73
N GLU A 153 -11.67 -10.33 -11.80
CA GLU A 153 -12.34 -11.45 -12.45
C GLU A 153 -11.35 -12.48 -12.99
N GLU A 154 -10.19 -12.07 -13.49
CA GLU A 154 -9.11 -12.96 -13.93
C GLU A 154 -8.40 -13.67 -12.77
N ARG A 155 -8.23 -13.01 -11.63
CA ARG A 155 -7.48 -13.55 -10.49
C ARG A 155 -8.27 -14.58 -9.69
N GLN A 156 -9.48 -14.31 -9.30
CA GLN A 156 -10.50 -15.11 -8.56
C GLN A 156 -10.03 -16.09 -7.46
N VAL A 157 -8.74 -16.26 -7.22
CA VAL A 157 -8.17 -17.22 -6.27
C VAL A 157 -7.19 -16.51 -5.33
N TYR A 158 -7.45 -16.63 -4.04
CA TYR A 158 -6.65 -16.01 -2.96
C TYR A 158 -6.24 -17.07 -1.95
N VAL A 159 -5.04 -16.92 -1.40
CA VAL A 159 -4.58 -17.79 -0.31
C VAL A 159 -5.00 -17.18 1.02
N LEU A 160 -5.78 -17.92 1.79
CA LEU A 160 -6.21 -17.54 3.14
C LEU A 160 -5.28 -18.10 4.21
N GLN A 161 -5.29 -17.50 5.40
CA GLN A 161 -4.66 -18.03 6.60
C GLN A 161 -5.65 -18.89 7.39
N PRO A 162 -5.24 -20.04 7.96
CA PRO A 162 -3.94 -20.71 7.95
C PRO A 162 -3.70 -21.75 6.85
N GLY A 163 -3.84 -21.38 5.58
CA GLY A 163 -3.54 -22.25 4.42
C GLY A 163 -4.76 -22.68 3.61
N GLY A 164 -5.91 -22.03 3.82
CA GLY A 164 -7.07 -22.15 2.94
C GLY A 164 -6.87 -21.42 1.60
N VAL A 165 -7.76 -21.68 0.66
CA VAL A 165 -7.83 -20.98 -0.63
C VAL A 165 -9.23 -20.41 -0.79
N TRP A 166 -9.34 -19.11 -0.97
CA TRP A 166 -10.59 -18.45 -1.32
C TRP A 166 -10.70 -18.33 -2.84
N VAL A 167 -11.85 -18.63 -3.36
CA VAL A 167 -12.19 -18.44 -4.78
C VAL A 167 -13.39 -17.52 -4.83
N ASP A 168 -13.28 -16.41 -5.55
CA ASP A 168 -14.38 -15.46 -5.68
C ASP A 168 -15.60 -16.14 -6.31
N PRO A 169 -16.76 -16.12 -5.64
CA PRO A 169 -18.02 -16.57 -6.27
C PRO A 169 -18.38 -15.67 -7.46
N PRO A 170 -19.23 -16.16 -8.37
CA PRO A 170 -19.69 -15.35 -9.50
C PRO A 170 -20.27 -14.00 -9.05
N GLN A 171 -19.84 -12.92 -9.73
CA GLN A 171 -20.25 -11.53 -9.44
C GLN A 171 -19.79 -11.02 -8.05
N TYR A 172 -18.81 -11.64 -7.42
CA TYR A 172 -18.32 -11.23 -6.10
C TYR A 172 -17.77 -9.80 -6.13
N PHE A 173 -17.06 -9.42 -7.19
CA PHE A 173 -16.55 -8.08 -7.37
C PHE A 173 -17.66 -7.02 -7.30
N ASP A 174 -18.72 -7.18 -8.12
CA ASP A 174 -19.82 -6.21 -8.18
C ASP A 174 -20.68 -6.16 -6.92
N LYS A 175 -20.81 -7.29 -6.23
CA LYS A 175 -21.70 -7.41 -5.07
C LYS A 175 -21.02 -7.03 -3.76
N ILE A 176 -19.73 -7.28 -3.63
CA ILE A 176 -18.99 -7.17 -2.37
C ILE A 176 -17.81 -6.20 -2.50
N VAL A 177 -16.84 -6.50 -3.40
CA VAL A 177 -15.57 -5.75 -3.47
C VAL A 177 -15.80 -4.28 -3.81
N TRP A 178 -16.56 -4.02 -4.86
CA TRP A 178 -16.80 -2.67 -5.33
C TRP A 178 -17.61 -1.80 -4.34
N PRO A 179 -18.74 -2.27 -3.81
CA PRO A 179 -19.47 -1.52 -2.79
C PRO A 179 -18.66 -1.28 -1.50
N GLY A 180 -17.87 -2.26 -1.07
CA GLY A 180 -16.98 -2.11 0.09
C GLY A 180 -15.91 -1.04 -0.15
N TYR A 181 -15.30 -1.06 -1.35
CA TYR A 181 -14.35 -0.04 -1.76
C TYR A 181 -14.97 1.37 -1.76
N LEU A 182 -16.13 1.55 -2.37
CA LEU A 182 -16.84 2.84 -2.38
C LEU A 182 -17.15 3.33 -0.98
N LYS A 183 -17.67 2.45 -0.11
CA LYS A 183 -17.93 2.77 1.30
C LYS A 183 -16.67 3.27 2.02
N ALA A 184 -15.53 2.61 1.77
CA ALA A 184 -14.27 2.97 2.40
C ALA A 184 -13.71 4.33 1.95
N HIS A 185 -14.03 4.78 0.74
CA HIS A 185 -13.41 5.93 0.10
C HIS A 185 -14.35 7.13 -0.13
N ASP A 186 -15.61 7.05 0.27
CA ASP A 186 -16.61 8.12 0.13
C ASP A 186 -16.13 9.47 0.69
N HIS A 187 -15.33 9.43 1.75
CA HIS A 187 -14.77 10.63 2.37
C HIS A 187 -13.57 11.23 1.64
N VAL A 188 -12.97 10.50 0.68
CA VAL A 188 -11.74 10.89 -0.04
C VAL A 188 -12.04 11.60 -1.35
N PHE A 189 -13.09 11.16 -2.04
CA PHE A 189 -13.44 11.66 -3.37
C PHE A 189 -14.54 12.70 -3.36
N ASP A 190 -14.48 13.63 -4.32
CA ASP A 190 -15.50 14.62 -4.59
C ASP A 190 -16.41 14.12 -5.72
N GLY A 191 -17.62 13.69 -5.38
CA GLY A 191 -18.58 13.12 -6.32
C GLY A 191 -18.80 11.61 -6.17
N VAL A 192 -19.50 11.02 -7.11
CA VAL A 192 -19.85 9.60 -7.10
C VAL A 192 -18.75 8.80 -7.79
N GLU A 193 -18.31 7.74 -7.15
CA GLU A 193 -17.47 6.64 -7.66
C GLU A 193 -16.01 6.94 -8.00
N THR A 194 -15.67 7.94 -8.80
CA THR A 194 -14.29 8.20 -9.27
C THR A 194 -14.01 9.67 -9.50
N GLY A 195 -14.59 10.51 -8.70
CA GLY A 195 -14.36 11.95 -8.75
C GLY A 195 -12.90 12.32 -8.42
N PRO A 196 -12.54 13.60 -8.63
CA PRO A 196 -11.26 14.08 -8.15
C PRO A 196 -11.17 13.94 -6.63
N LEU A 197 -9.95 13.95 -6.11
CA LEU A 197 -9.74 14.02 -4.67
C LEU A 197 -10.33 15.33 -4.11
N LYS A 198 -11.00 15.24 -2.96
CA LYS A 198 -11.38 16.44 -2.20
C LYS A 198 -10.14 17.27 -1.88
N GLU A 199 -10.28 18.61 -1.79
CA GLU A 199 -9.15 19.53 -1.63
C GLU A 199 -8.26 19.17 -0.43
N GLU A 200 -8.84 18.74 0.68
CA GLU A 200 -8.12 18.34 1.89
C GLU A 200 -7.23 17.11 1.68
N TRP A 201 -7.62 16.21 0.77
CA TRP A 201 -6.88 15.00 0.42
C TRP A 201 -5.86 15.22 -0.69
N SER A 202 -6.13 16.09 -1.66
CA SER A 202 -5.22 16.39 -2.78
C SER A 202 -3.86 16.92 -2.34
N ARG A 203 -3.77 17.48 -1.12
CA ARG A 203 -2.51 17.94 -0.51
C ARG A 203 -1.70 16.83 0.14
N ARG A 204 -2.27 15.64 0.31
CA ARG A 204 -1.68 14.51 1.04
C ARG A 204 -1.51 13.27 0.19
N LEU A 205 -2.28 13.18 -0.87
CA LEU A 205 -2.38 12.02 -1.73
C LEU A 205 -2.17 12.41 -3.18
N ILE A 206 -1.56 11.53 -3.95
CA ILE A 206 -1.59 11.57 -5.41
C ILE A 206 -2.52 10.48 -5.91
N LEU A 207 -3.43 10.82 -6.80
CA LEU A 207 -4.28 9.86 -7.48
C LEU A 207 -3.53 9.35 -8.71
N LEU A 208 -3.35 8.03 -8.77
CA LEU A 208 -2.74 7.37 -9.90
C LEU A 208 -3.82 6.61 -10.67
N THR A 209 -3.95 6.90 -11.95
CA THR A 209 -4.84 6.19 -12.89
C THR A 209 -3.98 5.63 -14.02
N PRO A 210 -3.12 4.63 -13.74
CA PRO A 210 -2.20 4.12 -14.72
C PRO A 210 -2.91 3.27 -15.77
N ASP A 211 -2.44 3.34 -17.01
CA ASP A 211 -2.76 2.38 -18.05
C ASP A 211 -2.29 0.97 -17.66
N GLU A 212 -2.65 -0.03 -18.47
CA GLU A 212 -2.23 -1.40 -18.25
C GLU A 212 -0.76 -1.66 -18.62
N GLY A 213 -0.21 -2.73 -18.10
CA GLY A 213 1.10 -3.26 -18.47
C GLY A 213 2.28 -2.41 -18.03
N GLU A 214 3.42 -2.57 -18.73
CA GLU A 214 4.69 -1.94 -18.41
C GLU A 214 4.62 -0.40 -18.44
N GLU A 215 3.89 0.16 -19.38
CA GLU A 215 3.77 1.63 -19.52
C GLU A 215 3.04 2.22 -18.31
N GLY A 216 1.91 1.65 -17.94
CA GLY A 216 1.15 2.09 -16.78
C GLY A 216 1.92 1.90 -15.47
N MET A 217 2.56 0.74 -15.28
CA MET A 217 3.39 0.50 -14.10
C MET A 217 4.58 1.48 -14.03
N THR A 218 5.21 1.77 -15.17
CA THR A 218 6.30 2.75 -15.26
C THR A 218 5.82 4.15 -14.87
N THR A 219 4.65 4.56 -15.37
CA THR A 219 4.06 5.87 -15.03
C THR A 219 3.71 5.97 -13.55
N ALA A 220 3.11 4.91 -12.98
CA ALA A 220 2.77 4.87 -11.56
C ALA A 220 4.02 4.93 -10.68
N PHE A 221 5.05 4.17 -11.03
CA PHE A 221 6.34 4.18 -10.34
C PHE A 221 7.03 5.54 -10.41
N ASP A 222 7.07 6.16 -11.60
CA ASP A 222 7.67 7.46 -11.83
C ASP A 222 7.06 8.54 -10.93
N LYS A 223 5.74 8.69 -10.99
CA LYS A 223 4.99 9.64 -10.15
C LYS A 223 5.11 9.37 -8.66
N SER A 224 5.15 8.09 -8.27
CA SER A 224 5.31 7.73 -6.86
C SER A 224 6.68 8.11 -6.32
N CYS A 225 7.75 7.84 -7.08
CA CYS A 225 9.11 8.21 -6.68
C CYS A 225 9.30 9.74 -6.64
N GLU A 226 8.72 10.47 -7.59
CA GLU A 226 8.70 11.93 -7.57
C GLU A 226 8.06 12.45 -6.27
N ALA A 227 6.86 11.98 -5.94
CA ALA A 227 6.16 12.37 -4.71
C ALA A 227 6.94 12.02 -3.43
N ILE A 228 7.60 10.86 -3.39
CA ILE A 228 8.45 10.45 -2.26
C ILE A 228 9.62 11.42 -2.07
N VAL A 229 10.35 11.73 -3.14
CA VAL A 229 11.51 12.65 -3.09
C VAL A 229 11.07 14.05 -2.70
N GLU A 230 10.02 14.56 -3.32
CA GLU A 230 9.46 15.88 -3.03
C GLU A 230 8.94 15.95 -1.58
N GLY A 231 8.18 14.96 -1.15
CA GLY A 231 7.68 14.87 0.23
C GLY A 231 8.82 14.89 1.26
N CYS A 232 9.87 14.10 1.04
CA CYS A 232 11.03 14.08 1.95
C CYS A 232 11.78 15.43 2.01
N ARG A 233 11.94 16.09 0.86
CA ARG A 233 12.56 17.44 0.80
C ARG A 233 11.71 18.49 1.50
N ASN A 234 10.40 18.37 1.42
CA ASN A 234 9.42 19.22 2.09
C ASN A 234 9.17 18.84 3.57
N GLY A 235 9.96 17.94 4.12
CA GLY A 235 9.94 17.60 5.54
C GLY A 235 9.05 16.43 5.94
N ALA A 236 8.50 15.67 5.00
CA ALA A 236 7.71 14.48 5.32
C ALA A 236 8.49 13.46 6.17
N GLY A 237 7.78 12.71 6.98
CA GLY A 237 8.32 11.75 7.94
C GLY A 237 8.37 12.29 9.36
N SER A 238 8.59 11.40 10.32
CA SER A 238 8.67 11.71 11.74
C SER A 238 9.96 11.17 12.36
N PHE A 239 10.58 11.94 13.27
CA PHE A 239 11.73 11.43 14.02
C PHE A 239 11.29 10.33 14.98
N ILE A 240 12.09 9.26 15.03
CA ILE A 240 11.92 8.18 16.00
C ILE A 240 12.43 8.68 17.36
N PRO A 241 11.66 8.50 18.44
CA PRO A 241 12.10 8.90 19.77
C PRO A 241 13.42 8.21 20.13
N THR A 242 14.37 8.98 20.66
CA THR A 242 15.58 8.40 21.27
C THR A 242 15.18 7.85 22.63
N THR A 243 15.25 6.53 22.81
CA THR A 243 15.18 5.95 24.15
C THR A 243 16.40 6.38 24.91
N SER A 244 16.19 7.22 25.92
CA SER A 244 17.21 7.61 26.92
C SER A 244 17.55 6.44 27.83
#